data_1c6a75eb8f3fd199bdb6a5c2e3bb7cd0
#
_entry.id   1c6a75eb8f3fd199bdb6a5c2e3bb7cd0
#
_cell.length_a   1.000
_cell.length_b   1.000
_cell.length_c   1.000
_cell.angle_alpha   90.00
_cell.angle_beta   90.00
_cell.angle_gamma   90.00
#
_symmetry.space_group_name_H-M   'P 1'
#
loop_
_entity.id
_entity.type
_entity.pdbx_description
1 polymer ?
#
loop_
_entity_poly.entity_id
_entity_poly.type
_entity_poly.pdbx_seq_one_letter_code
_entity_poly.pdbx_strand_id
1 'polypeptide(L)'
;MNVRIRPIHRNDAVNLNQMRTMPGVFENILGYPSERLEKSESFASSVSDFSHQFAAVVRDDSGAERVIGTAGFHIASNPRMKHCATLGIMIHRDFQGKGIGDMLMKALTDLADNWLMLVRLELTVFVDNEKAIHLYEKHGFEIEGRIRKSGIRNGEYVDSYMMSRIRNC
;
A
#
# COMPACT_ATOMS: atom_id res chain seq x y z
N MET A 1 -5.37 14.59 -15.88
CA MET A 1 -4.95 13.17 -15.78
C MET A 1 -6.16 12.38 -15.29
N ASN A 2 -6.62 11.40 -16.05
CA ASN A 2 -7.75 10.54 -15.66
C ASN A 2 -7.20 9.28 -15.01
N VAL A 3 -7.36 9.14 -13.69
CA VAL A 3 -6.90 8.00 -12.90
C VAL A 3 -8.09 7.09 -12.60
N ARG A 4 -7.95 5.80 -12.85
CA ARG A 4 -8.94 4.78 -12.51
C ARG A 4 -8.38 3.85 -11.44
N ILE A 5 -9.19 3.51 -10.44
CA ILE A 5 -8.89 2.47 -9.46
C ILE A 5 -9.58 1.18 -9.90
N ARG A 6 -8.85 0.08 -9.90
CA ARG A 6 -9.35 -1.27 -10.21
C ARG A 6 -8.61 -2.34 -9.40
N PRO A 7 -9.14 -3.55 -9.28
CA PRO A 7 -8.37 -4.67 -8.75
C PRO A 7 -7.06 -4.87 -9.52
N ILE A 8 -6.05 -5.36 -8.82
CA ILE A 8 -4.76 -5.72 -9.44
C ILE A 8 -4.94 -6.87 -10.41
N HIS A 9 -4.17 -6.87 -11.50
CA HIS A 9 -4.11 -7.95 -12.49
C HIS A 9 -2.70 -8.54 -12.54
N ARG A 10 -2.58 -9.82 -12.92
CA ARG A 10 -1.27 -10.45 -13.11
C ARG A 10 -0.39 -9.72 -14.14
N ASN A 11 -0.99 -9.08 -15.13
CA ASN A 11 -0.27 -8.31 -16.15
C ASN A 11 0.33 -7.00 -15.61
N ASP A 12 0.01 -6.62 -14.38
CA ASP A 12 0.56 -5.43 -13.73
C ASP A 12 1.98 -5.67 -13.17
N ALA A 13 2.43 -6.92 -13.14
CA ALA A 13 3.68 -7.33 -12.49
C ALA A 13 4.91 -6.51 -12.91
N VAL A 14 5.04 -6.20 -14.20
CA VAL A 14 6.16 -5.39 -14.73
C VAL A 14 6.13 -3.98 -14.16
N ASN A 15 4.98 -3.32 -14.16
CA ASN A 15 4.84 -1.97 -13.58
C ASN A 15 5.07 -1.99 -12.06
N LEU A 16 4.59 -3.03 -11.37
CA LEU A 16 4.82 -3.22 -9.94
C LEU A 16 6.31 -3.35 -9.63
N ASN A 17 7.01 -4.20 -10.36
CA ASN A 17 8.45 -4.39 -10.18
C ASN A 17 9.23 -3.09 -10.44
N GLN A 18 8.89 -2.35 -11.51
CA GLN A 18 9.48 -1.05 -11.80
C GLN A 18 9.30 -0.06 -10.64
N MET A 19 8.11 0.02 -10.04
CA MET A 19 7.86 0.88 -8.89
C MET A 19 8.62 0.41 -7.65
N ARG A 20 8.64 -0.91 -7.39
CA ARG A 20 9.29 -1.50 -6.21
C ARG A 20 10.80 -1.37 -6.22
N THR A 21 11.42 -1.22 -7.37
CA THR A 21 12.87 -1.05 -7.54
C THR A 21 13.27 0.41 -7.83
N MET A 22 12.30 1.32 -7.85
CA MET A 22 12.51 2.73 -8.20
C MET A 22 13.08 3.53 -7.02
N PRO A 23 14.18 4.30 -7.23
CA PRO A 23 14.66 5.26 -6.23
C PRO A 23 13.57 6.28 -5.83
N GLY A 24 13.46 6.52 -4.53
CA GLY A 24 12.40 7.35 -3.95
C GLY A 24 11.10 6.58 -3.64
N VAL A 25 11.06 5.28 -3.95
CA VAL A 25 9.95 4.37 -3.61
C VAL A 25 10.44 3.22 -2.75
N PHE A 26 11.44 2.44 -3.22
CA PHE A 26 11.87 1.21 -2.53
C PHE A 26 12.37 1.48 -1.10
N GLU A 27 12.91 2.64 -0.83
CA GLU A 27 13.42 3.03 0.49
C GLU A 27 12.30 3.11 1.56
N ASN A 28 11.06 3.31 1.13
CA ASN A 28 9.91 3.51 2.01
C ASN A 28 8.96 2.31 2.07
N ILE A 29 9.21 1.25 1.29
CA ILE A 29 8.33 0.06 1.20
C ILE A 29 9.04 -1.25 1.60
N LEU A 30 10.23 -1.18 2.20
CA LEU A 30 11.09 -2.33 2.48
C LEU A 30 11.44 -3.16 1.22
N GLY A 31 11.51 -2.50 0.07
CA GLY A 31 11.93 -3.09 -1.19
C GLY A 31 13.46 -3.11 -1.33
N TYR A 32 13.92 -3.74 -2.39
CA TYR A 32 15.34 -3.76 -2.77
C TYR A 32 15.51 -3.20 -4.18
N PRO A 33 16.59 -2.47 -4.50
CA PRO A 33 16.85 -2.02 -5.86
C PRO A 33 17.06 -3.18 -6.85
N SER A 34 17.42 -4.36 -6.33
CA SER A 34 17.66 -5.60 -7.09
C SER A 34 16.50 -6.60 -6.97
N GLU A 35 15.30 -6.17 -6.59
CA GLU A 35 14.16 -7.09 -6.46
C GLU A 35 13.77 -7.65 -7.82
N ARG A 36 13.71 -8.98 -7.91
CA ARG A 36 13.44 -9.69 -9.15
C ARG A 36 11.96 -9.61 -9.54
N LEU A 37 11.69 -9.64 -10.85
CA LEU A 37 10.35 -9.55 -11.44
C LEU A 37 9.42 -10.67 -10.92
N GLU A 38 9.94 -11.88 -10.73
CA GLU A 38 9.16 -13.04 -10.29
C GLU A 38 8.45 -12.82 -8.95
N LYS A 39 9.00 -11.96 -8.08
CA LYS A 39 8.33 -11.60 -6.83
C LYS A 39 7.06 -10.78 -7.09
N SER A 40 7.11 -9.85 -8.02
CA SER A 40 5.95 -9.05 -8.44
C SER A 40 4.95 -9.88 -9.23
N GLU A 41 5.40 -10.85 -10.04
CA GLU A 41 4.55 -11.81 -10.74
C GLU A 41 3.78 -12.69 -9.74
N SER A 42 4.47 -13.25 -8.76
CA SER A 42 3.85 -14.05 -7.69
C SER A 42 2.82 -13.23 -6.91
N PHE A 43 3.15 -11.99 -6.57
CA PHE A 43 2.24 -11.09 -5.86
C PHE A 43 1.00 -10.77 -6.70
N ALA A 44 1.18 -10.38 -7.97
CA ALA A 44 0.07 -9.99 -8.86
C ALA A 44 -0.82 -11.18 -9.26
N SER A 45 -0.29 -12.41 -9.20
CA SER A 45 -1.01 -13.64 -9.55
C SER A 45 -1.64 -14.32 -8.34
N SER A 46 -1.30 -13.91 -7.12
CA SER A 46 -1.84 -14.53 -5.91
C SER A 46 -3.34 -14.22 -5.77
N VAL A 47 -4.13 -15.26 -5.57
CA VAL A 47 -5.56 -15.16 -5.28
C VAL A 47 -5.81 -15.65 -3.86
N SER A 48 -6.47 -14.83 -3.05
CA SER A 48 -6.77 -15.15 -1.65
C SER A 48 -7.94 -14.33 -1.16
N ASP A 49 -8.85 -14.96 -0.44
CA ASP A 49 -9.96 -14.27 0.24
C ASP A 49 -9.49 -13.35 1.39
N PHE A 50 -8.23 -13.48 1.77
CA PHE A 50 -7.61 -12.65 2.83
C PHE A 50 -6.81 -11.47 2.29
N SER A 51 -6.58 -11.38 0.98
CA SER A 51 -5.73 -10.32 0.39
C SER A 51 -6.48 -9.57 -0.70
N HIS A 52 -6.66 -8.29 -0.49
CA HIS A 52 -7.36 -7.40 -1.41
C HIS A 52 -6.40 -6.30 -1.87
N GLN A 53 -6.21 -6.21 -3.19
CA GLN A 53 -5.22 -5.33 -3.81
C GLN A 53 -5.84 -4.50 -4.93
N PHE A 54 -5.62 -3.18 -4.88
CA PHE A 54 -6.04 -2.24 -5.91
C PHE A 54 -4.84 -1.63 -6.62
N ALA A 55 -5.02 -1.35 -7.91
CA ALA A 55 -4.11 -0.58 -8.74
C ALA A 55 -4.75 0.75 -9.15
N ALA A 56 -3.99 1.82 -9.04
CA ALA A 56 -4.29 3.09 -9.68
C ALA A 56 -3.64 3.09 -11.05
N VAL A 57 -4.44 3.27 -12.10
CA VAL A 57 -3.97 3.22 -13.50
C VAL A 57 -4.29 4.50 -14.24
N VAL A 58 -3.40 4.86 -15.16
CA VAL A 58 -3.63 5.88 -16.17
C VAL A 58 -3.55 5.24 -17.55
N ARG A 59 -4.21 5.82 -18.53
CA ARG A 59 -4.02 5.43 -19.93
C ARG A 59 -3.04 6.39 -20.59
N ASP A 60 -2.11 5.83 -21.33
CA ASP A 60 -1.22 6.59 -22.20
C ASP A 60 -1.92 6.95 -23.53
N ASP A 61 -1.22 7.67 -24.40
CA ASP A 61 -1.75 8.13 -25.70
C ASP A 61 -2.07 6.95 -26.64
N SER A 62 -1.52 5.77 -26.42
CA SER A 62 -1.81 4.55 -27.17
C SER A 62 -3.06 3.83 -26.63
N GLY A 63 -3.62 4.27 -25.50
CA GLY A 63 -4.72 3.63 -24.80
C GLY A 63 -4.28 2.50 -23.85
N ALA A 64 -2.98 2.20 -23.76
CA ALA A 64 -2.45 1.20 -22.84
C ALA A 64 -2.52 1.69 -21.38
N GLU A 65 -2.87 0.78 -20.47
CA GLU A 65 -2.90 1.08 -19.04
C GLU A 65 -1.52 0.94 -18.43
N ARG A 66 -1.13 1.97 -17.67
CA ARG A 66 0.06 1.95 -16.83
C ARG A 66 -0.33 2.06 -15.37
N VAL A 67 0.16 1.14 -14.53
CA VAL A 67 0.00 1.22 -13.08
C VAL A 67 0.93 2.30 -12.53
N ILE A 68 0.37 3.22 -11.76
CA ILE A 68 1.08 4.35 -11.15
C ILE A 68 1.01 4.35 -9.63
N GLY A 69 0.29 3.41 -9.05
CA GLY A 69 0.21 3.18 -7.61
C GLY A 69 -0.56 1.93 -7.30
N THR A 70 -0.32 1.37 -6.13
CA THR A 70 -1.08 0.24 -5.59
C THR A 70 -1.33 0.46 -4.11
N ALA A 71 -2.44 -0.08 -3.63
CA ALA A 71 -2.70 -0.22 -2.21
C ALA A 71 -3.51 -1.48 -1.97
N GLY A 72 -3.30 -2.10 -0.83
CA GLY A 72 -4.02 -3.29 -0.46
C GLY A 72 -3.92 -3.58 1.02
N PHE A 73 -4.70 -4.54 1.47
CA PHE A 73 -4.60 -5.06 2.82
C PHE A 73 -4.67 -6.58 2.82
N HIS A 74 -4.12 -7.14 3.89
CA HIS A 74 -4.20 -8.55 4.21
C HIS A 74 -4.92 -8.74 5.53
N ILE A 75 -6.03 -9.49 5.50
CA ILE A 75 -6.84 -9.82 6.68
C ILE A 75 -6.08 -10.88 7.49
N ALA A 76 -6.05 -10.72 8.80
CA ALA A 76 -5.39 -11.68 9.68
C ALA A 76 -6.03 -13.07 9.56
N SER A 77 -5.21 -14.10 9.34
CA SER A 77 -5.67 -15.48 9.12
C SER A 77 -6.14 -16.17 10.40
N ASN A 78 -5.74 -15.67 11.57
CA ASN A 78 -6.21 -16.20 12.85
C ASN A 78 -7.71 -15.86 13.04
N PRO A 79 -8.59 -16.86 13.26
CA PRO A 79 -10.04 -16.62 13.42
C PRO A 79 -10.42 -15.60 14.49
N ARG A 80 -9.60 -15.47 15.54
CA ARG A 80 -9.82 -14.47 16.61
C ARG A 80 -9.41 -13.05 16.22
N MET A 81 -8.72 -12.88 15.09
CA MET A 81 -8.23 -11.61 14.56
C MET A 81 -8.85 -11.26 13.19
N LYS A 82 -9.85 -12.02 12.73
CA LYS A 82 -10.48 -11.82 11.40
C LYS A 82 -11.09 -10.44 11.17
N HIS A 83 -11.23 -9.64 12.20
CA HIS A 83 -11.68 -8.24 12.14
C HIS A 83 -10.53 -7.25 11.92
N CYS A 84 -9.29 -7.73 11.83
CA CYS A 84 -8.07 -6.93 11.66
C CYS A 84 -7.46 -7.16 10.29
N ALA A 85 -6.92 -6.11 9.69
CA ALA A 85 -6.12 -6.21 8.47
C ALA A 85 -4.93 -5.26 8.51
N THR A 86 -3.81 -5.71 7.92
CA THR A 86 -2.61 -4.89 7.73
C THR A 86 -2.57 -4.36 6.30
N LEU A 87 -2.41 -3.07 6.13
CA LEU A 87 -2.40 -2.44 4.82
C LEU A 87 -1.03 -1.90 4.41
N GLY A 88 -0.85 -1.76 3.10
CA GLY A 88 0.29 -1.09 2.50
C GLY A 88 -0.11 -0.30 1.26
N ILE A 89 0.66 0.73 0.95
CA ILE A 89 0.48 1.58 -0.22
C ILE A 89 1.82 1.89 -0.86
N MET A 90 1.84 1.96 -2.17
CA MET A 90 2.99 2.34 -2.97
C MET A 90 2.54 3.22 -4.14
N ILE A 91 3.22 4.34 -4.37
CA ILE A 91 2.92 5.25 -5.46
C ILE A 91 4.21 5.54 -6.23
N HIS A 92 4.12 5.43 -7.56
CA HIS A 92 5.21 5.79 -8.47
C HIS A 92 5.69 7.21 -8.17
N ARG A 93 7.01 7.40 -8.07
CA ARG A 93 7.65 8.65 -7.65
C ARG A 93 7.08 9.89 -8.35
N ASP A 94 6.94 9.84 -9.69
CA ASP A 94 6.51 10.99 -10.50
C ASP A 94 5.01 11.30 -10.36
N PHE A 95 4.27 10.43 -9.67
CA PHE A 95 2.83 10.57 -9.42
C PHE A 95 2.48 10.83 -7.95
N GLN A 96 3.48 10.93 -7.08
CA GLN A 96 3.27 11.34 -5.69
C GLN A 96 2.78 12.80 -5.61
N GLY A 97 2.04 13.13 -4.56
CA GLY A 97 1.50 14.49 -4.36
C GLY A 97 0.35 14.89 -5.28
N LYS A 98 -0.19 13.95 -6.08
CA LYS A 98 -1.27 14.20 -7.05
C LYS A 98 -2.64 13.61 -6.65
N GLY A 99 -2.83 13.31 -5.36
CA GLY A 99 -4.09 12.78 -4.83
C GLY A 99 -4.33 11.28 -5.04
N ILE A 100 -3.38 10.55 -5.65
CA ILE A 100 -3.55 9.11 -5.94
C ILE A 100 -3.62 8.27 -4.67
N GLY A 101 -2.83 8.63 -3.65
CA GLY A 101 -2.90 7.97 -2.35
C GLY A 101 -4.28 8.09 -1.72
N ASP A 102 -4.89 9.26 -1.80
CA ASP A 102 -6.24 9.51 -1.31
C ASP A 102 -7.29 8.66 -2.04
N MET A 103 -7.19 8.53 -3.36
CA MET A 103 -8.09 7.68 -4.15
C MET A 103 -7.96 6.19 -3.77
N LEU A 104 -6.74 5.71 -3.62
CA LEU A 104 -6.47 4.33 -3.20
C LEU A 104 -6.97 4.06 -1.78
N MET A 105 -6.70 4.96 -0.84
CA MET A 105 -7.16 4.83 0.54
C MET A 105 -8.69 4.82 0.64
N LYS A 106 -9.39 5.66 -0.14
CA LYS A 106 -10.86 5.65 -0.21
C LYS A 106 -11.40 4.32 -0.70
N ALA A 107 -10.81 3.75 -1.76
CA ALA A 107 -11.23 2.44 -2.26
C ALA A 107 -11.00 1.32 -1.24
N LEU A 108 -9.85 1.35 -0.52
CA LEU A 108 -9.56 0.37 0.53
C LEU A 108 -10.50 0.49 1.73
N THR A 109 -10.74 1.71 2.21
CA THR A 109 -11.62 1.92 3.37
C THR A 109 -13.07 1.62 3.04
N ASP A 110 -13.53 1.91 1.82
CA ASP A 110 -14.87 1.51 1.37
C ASP A 110 -15.05 -0.01 1.41
N LEU A 111 -14.09 -0.76 0.85
CA LEU A 111 -14.12 -2.22 0.88
C LEU A 111 -14.08 -2.76 2.32
N ALA A 112 -13.17 -2.22 3.15
CA ALA A 112 -13.00 -2.64 4.53
C ALA A 112 -14.26 -2.39 5.38
N ASP A 113 -14.87 -1.21 5.24
CA ASP A 113 -15.96 -0.76 6.08
C ASP A 113 -17.31 -1.32 5.65
N ASN A 114 -17.60 -1.30 4.34
CA ASN A 114 -18.94 -1.53 3.83
C ASN A 114 -19.17 -2.95 3.33
N TRP A 115 -18.10 -3.69 3.04
CA TRP A 115 -18.20 -5.03 2.46
C TRP A 115 -17.63 -6.13 3.34
N LEU A 116 -16.54 -5.84 4.05
CA LEU A 116 -15.85 -6.82 4.90
C LEU A 116 -16.07 -6.58 6.39
N MET A 117 -16.64 -5.45 6.77
CA MET A 117 -16.94 -5.08 8.16
C MET A 117 -15.71 -5.18 9.07
N LEU A 118 -14.53 -4.81 8.53
CA LEU A 118 -13.30 -4.80 9.31
C LEU A 118 -13.37 -3.70 10.37
N VAL A 119 -12.93 -4.02 11.59
CA VAL A 119 -12.93 -3.08 12.72
C VAL A 119 -11.61 -2.36 12.82
N ARG A 120 -10.49 -3.06 12.55
CA ARG A 120 -9.14 -2.54 12.71
C ARG A 120 -8.37 -2.64 11.40
N LEU A 121 -7.90 -1.51 10.91
CA LEU A 121 -6.88 -1.44 9.87
C LEU A 121 -5.58 -0.94 10.50
N GLU A 122 -4.47 -1.58 10.23
CA GLU A 122 -3.17 -1.20 10.79
C GLU A 122 -2.08 -1.16 9.73
N LEU A 123 -1.04 -0.42 9.99
CA LEU A 123 0.14 -0.29 9.14
C LEU A 123 1.37 0.09 9.95
N THR A 124 2.54 -0.10 9.34
CA THR A 124 3.78 0.51 9.80
C THR A 124 4.29 1.50 8.76
N VAL A 125 4.85 2.61 9.21
CA VAL A 125 5.42 3.67 8.37
C VAL A 125 6.70 4.21 9.01
N PHE A 126 7.74 4.46 8.23
CA PHE A 126 8.95 5.07 8.76
C PHE A 126 8.67 6.45 9.35
N VAL A 127 9.28 6.76 10.49
CA VAL A 127 8.99 7.97 11.28
C VAL A 127 9.26 9.28 10.51
N ASP A 128 10.10 9.24 9.49
CA ASP A 128 10.46 10.37 8.63
C ASP A 128 9.67 10.43 7.31
N ASN A 129 8.74 9.51 7.09
CA ASN A 129 7.86 9.53 5.91
C ASN A 129 6.61 10.39 6.18
N GLU A 130 6.83 11.69 6.39
CA GLU A 130 5.78 12.66 6.75
C GLU A 130 4.61 12.67 5.76
N LYS A 131 4.89 12.51 4.45
CA LYS A 131 3.85 12.48 3.41
C LYS A 131 2.88 11.30 3.60
N ALA A 132 3.41 10.13 3.92
CA ALA A 132 2.59 8.95 4.15
C ALA A 132 1.84 9.06 5.48
N ILE A 133 2.50 9.53 6.55
CA ILE A 133 1.88 9.76 7.86
C ILE A 133 0.68 10.70 7.71
N HIS A 134 0.86 11.85 7.05
CA HIS A 134 -0.23 12.81 6.82
C HIS A 134 -1.38 12.20 6.00
N LEU A 135 -1.08 11.36 4.98
CA LEU A 135 -2.12 10.64 4.23
C LEU A 135 -2.93 9.74 5.16
N TYR A 136 -2.27 8.97 6.02
CA TYR A 136 -2.96 8.04 6.93
C TYR A 136 -3.79 8.79 7.98
N GLU A 137 -3.26 9.85 8.59
CA GLU A 137 -3.99 10.70 9.53
C GLU A 137 -5.26 11.28 8.90
N LYS A 138 -5.19 11.75 7.65
CA LYS A 138 -6.36 12.23 6.89
C LYS A 138 -7.44 11.16 6.75
N HIS A 139 -7.07 9.88 6.73
CA HIS A 139 -7.99 8.74 6.65
C HIS A 139 -8.33 8.12 8.02
N GLY A 140 -8.07 8.84 9.11
CA GLY A 140 -8.47 8.46 10.46
C GLY A 140 -7.54 7.46 11.15
N PHE A 141 -6.30 7.31 10.66
CA PHE A 141 -5.28 6.53 11.36
C PHE A 141 -4.61 7.38 12.44
N GLU A 142 -4.33 6.76 13.57
CA GLU A 142 -3.63 7.36 14.69
C GLU A 142 -2.36 6.58 15.02
N ILE A 143 -1.33 7.26 15.53
CA ILE A 143 -0.09 6.63 15.97
C ILE A 143 -0.35 5.92 17.30
N GLU A 144 -0.15 4.60 17.34
CA GLU A 144 -0.24 3.80 18.56
C GLU A 144 1.10 3.60 19.26
N GLY A 145 2.21 3.71 18.54
CA GLY A 145 3.53 3.57 19.13
C GLY A 145 4.67 3.67 18.12
N ARG A 146 5.89 3.78 18.65
CA ARG A 146 7.14 3.81 17.89
C ARG A 146 7.88 2.49 18.03
N ILE A 147 8.20 1.87 16.92
CA ILE A 147 8.97 0.63 16.83
C ILE A 147 10.41 1.01 16.50
N ARG A 148 11.31 0.81 17.47
CA ARG A 148 12.71 1.19 17.31
C ARG A 148 13.46 0.18 16.44
N LYS A 149 14.34 0.69 15.53
CA LYS A 149 15.19 -0.13 14.65
C LYS A 149 14.40 -1.18 13.87
N SER A 150 13.23 -0.78 13.39
CA SER A 150 12.27 -1.67 12.71
C SER A 150 12.66 -2.00 11.26
N GLY A 151 13.57 -1.24 10.69
CA GLY A 151 14.05 -1.46 9.32
C GLY A 151 15.50 -1.03 9.15
N ILE A 152 16.06 -1.37 7.98
CA ILE A 152 17.38 -0.93 7.53
C ILE A 152 17.18 -0.11 6.26
N ARG A 153 17.80 1.07 6.20
CA ARG A 153 17.80 1.94 5.02
C ARG A 153 19.13 2.66 4.90
N ASN A 154 19.78 2.55 3.74
CA ASN A 154 21.08 3.19 3.47
C ASN A 154 22.16 2.90 4.53
N GLY A 155 22.22 1.65 5.02
CA GLY A 155 23.22 1.24 6.01
C GLY A 155 22.90 1.62 7.46
N GLU A 156 21.75 2.23 7.72
CA GLU A 156 21.33 2.66 9.05
C GLU A 156 20.04 1.95 9.49
N TYR A 157 19.89 1.79 10.81
CA TYR A 157 18.62 1.34 11.39
C TYR A 157 17.66 2.52 11.49
N VAL A 158 16.44 2.31 11.01
CA VAL A 158 15.36 3.31 11.05
C VAL A 158 14.20 2.82 11.90
N ASP A 159 13.50 3.77 12.51
CA ASP A 159 12.33 3.50 13.32
C ASP A 159 11.05 3.64 12.48
N SER A 160 9.98 2.97 12.90
CA SER A 160 8.65 3.12 12.34
C SER A 160 7.64 3.50 13.40
N TYR A 161 6.56 4.15 12.96
CA TYR A 161 5.33 4.21 13.72
C TYR A 161 4.43 3.01 13.37
N MET A 162 3.81 2.41 14.39
CA MET A 162 2.60 1.62 14.24
C MET A 162 1.44 2.59 14.22
N MET A 163 0.62 2.55 13.17
CA MET A 163 -0.59 3.34 13.07
C MET A 163 -1.80 2.44 12.88
N SER A 164 -2.93 2.82 13.42
CA SER A 164 -4.17 2.09 13.23
C SER A 164 -5.37 3.02 13.06
N ARG A 165 -6.37 2.51 12.37
CA ARG A 165 -7.70 3.09 12.26
C ARG A 165 -8.69 2.10 12.85
N ILE A 166 -9.42 2.53 13.87
CA ILE A 166 -10.46 1.73 14.53
C ILE A 166 -11.81 2.27 14.07
N ARG A 167 -12.64 1.38 13.50
CA ARG A 167 -14.02 1.71 13.16
C ARG A 167 -14.89 1.58 14.40
N ASN A 168 -15.62 2.63 14.72
CA ASN A 168 -16.67 2.57 15.74
C ASN A 168 -17.83 1.75 15.19
N CYS A 169 -18.14 0.64 15.84
CA CYS A 169 -19.27 -0.24 15.50
C CYS A 169 -20.54 0.21 16.21
#